data_3f526b7e42e850e5da4d368fedf9e620
#
_entry.id   3f526b7e42e850e5da4d368fedf9e620
#
_cell.length_a   1.000
_cell.length_b   1.000
_cell.length_c   1.000
_cell.angle_alpha   90.00
_cell.angle_beta   90.00
_cell.angle_gamma   90.00
#
_symmetry.space_group_name_H-M   'P 1'
#
loop_
_entity.id
_entity.type
_entity.pdbx_description
1 polymer ?
#
loop_
_entity_poly.entity_id
_entity_poly.type
_entity_poly.pdbx_seq_one_letter_code
_entity_poly.pdbx_strand_id
1 'polypeptide(L)'
;MQKIKIMHLLQSDRFSGAENVVCQIINMMDNNDNIEMTYCSSDGQIREALNERNIRFLPIRKLTVKEVKRIIKEYKPDLIHAHDMRASFIGALACGNIPIISH
;
A
#
# COMPACT_ATOMS: atom_id res chain seq x y z
N MET A 1 0.34 -15.55 -17.03
CA MET A 1 1.41 -15.23 -16.09
C MET A 1 0.86 -14.39 -14.95
N GLN A 2 1.19 -14.75 -13.72
CA GLN A 2 0.71 -14.01 -12.56
C GLN A 2 1.45 -12.68 -12.43
N LYS A 3 0.71 -11.66 -12.02
CA LYS A 3 1.31 -10.37 -11.74
C LYS A 3 2.03 -10.40 -10.40
N ILE A 4 3.10 -9.63 -10.30
CA ILE A 4 3.77 -9.37 -9.02
C ILE A 4 2.96 -8.29 -8.32
N LYS A 5 2.46 -8.60 -7.14
CA LYS A 5 1.62 -7.69 -6.36
C LYS A 5 2.46 -6.91 -5.36
N ILE A 6 2.46 -5.61 -5.49
CA ILE A 6 3.19 -4.72 -4.59
C ILE A 6 2.19 -3.85 -3.84
N MET A 7 2.21 -3.93 -2.52
CA MET A 7 1.32 -3.15 -1.67
C MET A 7 2.12 -2.01 -1.04
N HIS A 8 1.74 -0.78 -1.36
CA HIS A 8 2.30 0.40 -0.72
C HIS A 8 1.56 0.67 0.58
N LEU A 9 2.27 0.72 1.69
CA LEU A 9 1.69 0.89 3.02
C LEU A 9 2.08 2.24 3.58
N LEU A 10 1.08 3.02 3.98
CA LEU A 10 1.28 4.37 4.52
C LEU A 10 0.42 4.57 5.77
N GLN A 11 0.88 5.44 6.66
CA GLN A 11 0.15 5.79 7.86
C GLN A 11 -0.98 6.78 7.59
N SER A 12 -0.72 7.78 6.75
CA SER A 12 -1.63 8.91 6.56
C SER A 12 -2.86 8.53 5.72
N ASP A 13 -4.02 9.04 6.14
CA ASP A 13 -5.27 8.94 5.39
C ASP A 13 -5.53 10.20 4.54
N ARG A 14 -4.57 11.11 4.49
CA ARG A 14 -4.67 12.39 3.77
C ARG A 14 -3.90 12.32 2.46
N PHE A 15 -4.16 13.29 1.59
CA PHE A 15 -3.43 13.40 0.34
C PHE A 15 -2.56 14.64 0.38
N SER A 16 -1.25 14.45 0.54
CA SER A 16 -0.25 15.52 0.58
C SER A 16 0.99 15.07 -0.19
N GLY A 17 2.15 15.66 0.10
CA GLY A 17 3.37 15.43 -0.70
C GLY A 17 3.78 13.98 -0.84
N ALA A 18 3.94 13.28 0.28
CA ALA A 18 4.40 11.89 0.27
C ALA A 18 3.39 10.97 -0.44
N GLU A 19 2.11 11.15 -0.16
CA GLU A 19 1.05 10.36 -0.77
C GLU A 19 0.98 10.60 -2.28
N ASN A 20 1.18 11.85 -2.70
CA ASN A 20 1.22 12.17 -4.11
C ASN A 20 2.36 11.45 -4.84
N VAL A 21 3.54 11.39 -4.21
CA VAL A 21 4.68 10.68 -4.79
C VAL A 21 4.36 9.21 -4.99
N VAL A 22 3.73 8.57 -4.00
CA VAL A 22 3.34 7.16 -4.12
C VAL A 22 2.34 6.97 -5.26
N CYS A 23 1.36 7.86 -5.37
CA CYS A 23 0.39 7.81 -6.47
C CYS A 23 1.07 7.93 -7.83
N GLN A 24 2.08 8.80 -7.94
CA GLN A 24 2.84 8.93 -9.18
C GLN A 24 3.60 7.65 -9.52
N ILE A 25 4.20 7.00 -8.52
CA ILE A 25 4.89 5.73 -8.72
C ILE A 25 3.92 4.67 -9.24
N ILE A 26 2.74 4.57 -8.62
CA ILE A 26 1.74 3.59 -9.04
C ILE A 26 1.28 3.86 -10.47
N ASN A 27 1.02 5.11 -10.81
CA ASN A 27 0.57 5.47 -12.16
C ASN A 27 1.66 5.22 -13.21
N MET A 28 2.92 5.40 -12.86
CA MET A 28 4.04 5.12 -13.77
C MET A 28 4.12 3.64 -14.13
N MET A 29 3.71 2.76 -13.21
CA MET A 29 3.76 1.31 -13.39
C MET A 29 2.46 0.73 -13.95
N ASP A 30 1.46 1.57 -14.18
CA ASP A 30 0.12 1.12 -14.56
C ASP A 30 0.10 0.39 -15.91
N ASN A 31 1.02 0.73 -16.82
CA ASN A 31 1.11 0.10 -18.12
C ASN A 31 1.91 -1.19 -18.12
N ASN A 32 2.44 -1.60 -16.97
CA ASN A 32 3.22 -2.83 -16.87
C ASN A 32 2.31 -4.00 -16.50
N ASP A 33 2.07 -4.88 -17.46
CA ASP A 33 1.15 -6.01 -17.26
C ASP A 33 1.65 -7.04 -16.25
N ASN A 34 2.94 -6.97 -15.87
CA ASN A 34 3.53 -7.92 -14.93
C ASN A 34 3.51 -7.46 -13.49
N ILE A 35 3.13 -6.21 -13.24
CA ILE A 35 3.15 -5.61 -11.89
C ILE A 35 1.78 -5.04 -11.58
N GLU A 36 1.28 -5.36 -10.40
CA GLU A 36 0.07 -4.75 -9.85
C GLU A 36 0.45 -4.01 -8.58
N MET A 37 0.20 -2.71 -8.54
CA MET A 37 0.47 -1.90 -7.35
C MET A 37 -0.82 -1.45 -6.72
N THR A 38 -0.86 -1.49 -5.38
CA THR A 38 -2.02 -1.06 -4.61
C THR A 38 -1.58 -0.11 -3.51
N TYR A 39 -2.54 0.62 -2.98
CA TYR A 39 -2.30 1.60 -1.91
C TYR A 39 -3.08 1.15 -0.68
N CYS A 40 -2.40 1.02 0.45
CA CYS A 40 -3.01 0.58 1.71
C CYS A 40 -2.78 1.61 2.81
N SER A 41 -3.85 2.11 3.38
CA SER A 41 -3.80 3.03 4.52
C SER A 41 -5.17 3.04 5.20
N SER A 42 -5.28 3.80 6.30
CA SER A 42 -6.59 4.06 6.89
C SER A 42 -7.45 4.82 5.89
N ASP A 43 -8.75 4.57 5.94
CA ASP A 43 -9.70 5.26 5.06
C ASP A 43 -9.87 6.71 5.51
N GLY A 44 -10.05 7.58 4.55
CA GLY A 44 -10.23 9.01 4.81
C GLY A 44 -10.15 9.80 3.52
N GLN A 45 -9.61 10.99 3.60
CA GLN A 45 -9.48 11.90 2.46
C GLN A 45 -8.76 11.27 1.27
N ILE A 46 -7.83 10.37 1.53
CA ILE A 46 -7.04 9.70 0.49
C ILE A 46 -7.93 8.92 -0.49
N ARG A 47 -9.06 8.40 -0.04
CA ARG A 47 -9.93 7.56 -0.88
C ARG A 47 -10.34 8.27 -2.16
N GLU A 48 -10.76 9.51 -2.06
CA GLU A 48 -11.18 10.28 -3.22
C GLU A 48 -10.03 10.52 -4.19
N ALA A 49 -8.87 10.88 -3.64
CA ALA A 49 -7.68 11.12 -4.46
C ALA A 49 -7.25 9.87 -5.24
N LEU A 50 -7.33 8.71 -4.60
CA LEU A 50 -7.01 7.44 -5.26
C LEU A 50 -8.02 7.08 -6.33
N ASN A 51 -9.30 7.31 -6.04
CA ASN A 51 -10.37 7.04 -6.99
C ASN A 51 -10.21 7.89 -8.25
N GLU A 52 -9.87 9.16 -8.11
CA GLU A 52 -9.64 10.06 -9.23
C GLU A 52 -8.47 9.61 -10.11
N ARG A 53 -7.53 8.88 -9.53
CA ARG A 53 -6.32 8.40 -10.22
C ARG A 53 -6.41 6.96 -10.66
N ASN A 54 -7.57 6.31 -10.47
CA ASN A 54 -7.79 4.91 -10.79
C ASN A 54 -6.80 3.97 -10.09
N ILE A 55 -6.46 4.28 -8.85
CA ILE A 55 -5.56 3.48 -8.03
C ILE A 55 -6.39 2.59 -7.10
N ARG A 56 -6.07 1.30 -7.08
CA ARG A 56 -6.76 0.35 -6.20
C ARG A 56 -6.39 0.64 -4.75
N PHE A 57 -7.41 0.83 -3.92
CA PHE A 57 -7.27 1.13 -2.51
C PHE A 57 -7.63 -0.08 -1.67
N LEU A 58 -6.75 -0.41 -0.72
CA LEU A 58 -6.98 -1.46 0.27
C LEU A 58 -7.11 -0.78 1.64
N PRO A 59 -8.32 -0.39 2.03
CA PRO A 59 -8.50 0.33 3.29
C PRO A 59 -8.35 -0.58 4.51
N ILE A 60 -7.74 -0.04 5.55
CA ILE A 60 -7.69 -0.65 6.87
C ILE A 60 -8.32 0.32 7.86
N ARG A 61 -8.80 -0.20 8.99
CA ARG A 61 -9.44 0.64 10.00
C ARG A 61 -8.42 1.54 10.69
N LYS A 62 -7.30 0.96 11.07
CA LYS A 62 -6.18 1.64 11.68
C LYS A 62 -4.91 0.93 11.27
N LEU A 63 -3.79 1.66 11.30
CA LEU A 63 -2.50 1.05 11.01
C LEU A 63 -2.04 0.27 12.24
N THR A 64 -2.47 -0.97 12.33
CA THR A 64 -2.12 -1.91 13.40
C THR A 64 -1.64 -3.21 12.78
N VAL A 65 -0.88 -3.99 13.56
CA VAL A 65 -0.39 -5.30 13.10
C VAL A 65 -1.57 -6.20 12.70
N LYS A 66 -2.63 -6.20 13.51
CA LYS A 66 -3.81 -7.03 13.24
C LYS A 66 -4.45 -6.70 11.89
N GLU A 67 -4.66 -5.41 11.61
CA GLU A 67 -5.29 -4.98 10.37
C GLU A 67 -4.40 -5.25 9.16
N VAL A 68 -3.10 -5.02 9.29
CA VAL A 68 -2.17 -5.28 8.19
C VAL A 68 -2.10 -6.79 7.91
N LYS A 69 -2.09 -7.63 8.94
CA LYS A 69 -2.13 -9.08 8.76
C LYS A 69 -3.40 -9.51 8.02
N ARG A 70 -4.53 -8.89 8.34
CA ARG A 70 -5.80 -9.18 7.66
C ARG A 70 -5.71 -8.87 6.18
N ILE A 71 -5.21 -7.69 5.83
CA ILE A 71 -5.06 -7.26 4.44
C ILE A 71 -4.07 -8.15 3.69
N ILE A 72 -2.97 -8.53 4.33
CA ILE A 72 -1.98 -9.43 3.73
C ILE A 72 -2.62 -10.78 3.40
N LYS A 73 -3.45 -11.30 4.30
CA LYS A 73 -4.11 -12.58 4.10
C LYS A 73 -5.13 -12.52 2.95
N GLU A 74 -5.83 -11.40 2.82
CA GLU A 74 -6.84 -11.23 1.78
C GLU A 74 -6.23 -10.92 0.41
N TYR A 75 -5.30 -9.99 0.38
CA TYR A 75 -4.71 -9.52 -0.89
C TYR A 75 -3.55 -10.37 -1.36
N LYS A 76 -2.78 -10.92 -0.43
CA LYS A 76 -1.60 -11.76 -0.71
C LYS A 76 -0.55 -11.04 -1.56
N PRO A 77 -0.02 -9.91 -1.07
CA PRO A 77 1.01 -9.21 -1.83
C PRO A 77 2.31 -10.01 -1.88
N ASP A 78 3.08 -9.81 -2.93
CA ASP A 78 4.42 -10.40 -3.07
C ASP A 78 5.49 -9.53 -2.42
N LEU A 79 5.19 -8.24 -2.28
CA LEU A 79 6.13 -7.27 -1.70
C LEU A 79 5.33 -6.17 -1.01
N ILE A 80 5.82 -5.72 0.13
CA ILE A 80 5.27 -4.56 0.83
C ILE A 80 6.30 -3.44 0.77
N HIS A 81 5.86 -2.25 0.37
CA HIS A 81 6.69 -1.05 0.35
C HIS A 81 6.11 -0.04 1.34
N ALA A 82 6.76 0.08 2.51
CA ALA A 82 6.31 0.99 3.57
C ALA A 82 6.99 2.35 3.39
N HIS A 83 6.22 3.41 3.48
CA HIS A 83 6.66 4.76 3.12
C HIS A 83 6.89 5.71 4.29
N ASP A 84 6.66 5.27 5.50
CA ASP A 84 6.92 6.08 6.69
C ASP A 84 7.34 5.18 7.83
N MET A 85 7.83 5.81 8.91
CA MET A 85 8.38 5.06 10.04
C MET A 85 7.36 4.12 10.67
N ARG A 86 6.14 4.60 10.89
CA ARG A 86 5.11 3.78 11.53
C ARG A 86 4.68 2.63 10.62
N ALA A 87 4.48 2.89 9.34
CA ALA A 87 4.15 1.84 8.38
C ALA A 87 5.27 0.80 8.30
N SER A 88 6.52 1.25 8.33
CA SER A 88 7.67 0.35 8.31
C SER A 88 7.69 -0.55 9.53
N PHE A 89 7.46 0.00 10.70
CA PHE A 89 7.47 -0.76 11.96
C PHE A 89 6.32 -1.77 12.01
N ILE A 90 5.11 -1.29 11.75
CA ILE A 90 3.91 -2.15 11.75
C ILE A 90 4.01 -3.21 10.66
N GLY A 91 4.44 -2.81 9.46
CA GLY A 91 4.59 -3.72 8.34
C GLY A 91 5.60 -4.83 8.63
N ALA A 92 6.73 -4.49 9.25
CA ALA A 92 7.74 -5.48 9.60
C ALA A 92 7.21 -6.51 10.58
N LEU A 93 6.38 -6.08 11.53
CA LEU A 93 5.76 -7.01 12.50
C LEU A 93 4.68 -7.88 11.86
N ALA A 94 4.06 -7.41 10.80
CA ALA A 94 2.91 -8.09 10.18
C ALA A 94 3.28 -8.92 8.95
N CYS A 95 4.41 -8.66 8.30
CA CYS A 95 4.71 -9.18 6.97
C CYS A 95 4.95 -10.70 6.91
N GLY A 96 5.33 -11.33 8.01
CA GLY A 96 5.67 -12.76 8.00
C GLY A 96 6.81 -13.04 7.02
N ASN A 97 6.55 -13.87 6.02
CA ASN A 97 7.56 -14.24 5.01
C ASN A 97 7.57 -13.31 3.81
N ILE A 98 6.73 -12.30 3.79
CA ILE A 98 6.67 -11.37 2.65
C ILE A 98 7.78 -10.34 2.78
N PRO A 99 8.59 -10.14 1.73
CA PRO A 99 9.63 -9.10 1.77
C PRO A 99 9.01 -7.72 1.98
N ILE A 100 9.70 -6.90 2.75
CA ILE A 100 9.27 -5.52 3.00
C ILE A 100 10.44 -4.58 2.73
N ILE A 101 10.14 -3.51 1.99
CA ILE A 101 11.06 -2.41 1.75
C ILE A 101 10.56 -1.22 2.57
N SER A 102 11.47 -0.61 3.33
CA SER A 102 11.16 0.58 4.11
C SER A 102 11.82 1.79 3.48
N HIS A 103 11.07 2.85 3.41
CA HIS A 103 11.55 4.07 2.78
C HIS A 103 11.69 5.20 3.79
#